data_600b8b63c610c30ec93a95c8ac754fc3
#
_entry.id   600b8b63c610c30ec93a95c8ac754fc3
#
_cell.length_a   1.000
_cell.length_b   1.000
_cell.length_c   1.000
_cell.angle_alpha   90.00
_cell.angle_beta   90.00
_cell.angle_gamma   90.00
#
_symmetry.space_group_name_H-M   'P 1'
#
loop_
_entity.id
_entity.type
_entity.pdbx_description
1 polymer ?
#
loop_
_entity_poly.entity_id
_entity_poly.type
_entity_poly.pdbx_seq_one_letter_code
_entity_poly.pdbx_strand_id
1 'polypeptide(L)'
;MKRKVYKQLLEWKSQEHHKPLILNGVRQCGKTYVLKEFGRQEFDSLAYVSCDRNVNLQAIYSGDFDVARIIQGLSALTGVDIIPGKTLIFLDEVQAFPQALEALKYFCEDAPEYHIVVAGSLLGVALHAGVSFPVGKVQTLRLFPMDFEEFLMAMGEEQLLKLMHSHDYELMNAFHEKLKDMLRQYYYVGGMPEVVKAFAENKLLNQVRSLQNEILSNYASDF
;
A
#
# COMPACT_ATOMS: atom_id res chain seq x y z
N MET A 1 -1.90 -12.31 1.24
CA MET A 1 -2.40 -12.44 -0.16
C MET A 1 -1.43 -11.71 -1.09
N LYS A 2 -1.07 -12.32 -2.21
CA LYS A 2 -0.18 -11.70 -3.21
C LYS A 2 -0.87 -10.52 -3.89
N ARG A 3 -0.13 -9.44 -4.13
CA ARG A 3 -0.63 -8.23 -4.79
C ARG A 3 0.32 -7.85 -5.94
N LYS A 4 -0.22 -7.46 -7.07
CA LYS A 4 0.58 -7.07 -8.26
C LYS A 4 1.51 -5.88 -8.00
N VAL A 5 1.08 -4.95 -7.13
CA VAL A 5 1.90 -3.80 -6.72
C VAL A 5 3.22 -4.21 -6.07
N TYR A 6 3.31 -5.42 -5.52
CA TYR A 6 4.54 -5.91 -4.89
C TYR A 6 5.73 -5.95 -5.88
N LYS A 7 5.48 -6.31 -7.14
CA LYS A 7 6.49 -6.26 -8.20
C LYS A 7 6.99 -4.82 -8.42
N GLN A 8 6.10 -3.85 -8.45
CA GLN A 8 6.47 -2.43 -8.59
C GLN A 8 7.26 -1.90 -7.38
N LEU A 9 6.97 -2.41 -6.17
CA LEU A 9 7.75 -2.11 -4.98
C LEU A 9 9.17 -2.68 -5.06
N LEU A 10 9.35 -3.90 -5.58
CA LEU A 10 10.67 -4.48 -5.83
C LEU A 10 11.45 -3.69 -6.88
N GLU A 11 10.79 -3.30 -7.97
CA GLU A 11 11.38 -2.45 -9.00
C GLU A 11 11.81 -1.10 -8.43
N TRP A 12 11.00 -0.46 -7.58
CA TRP A 12 11.35 0.77 -6.88
C TRP A 12 12.57 0.58 -5.97
N LYS A 13 12.60 -0.48 -5.16
CA LYS A 13 13.72 -0.77 -4.25
C LYS A 13 15.05 -0.96 -5.00
N SER A 14 15.00 -1.55 -6.21
CA SER A 14 16.19 -1.87 -7.01
C SER A 14 16.77 -0.69 -7.79
N GLN A 15 16.11 0.47 -7.79
CA GLN A 15 16.60 1.66 -8.49
C GLN A 15 17.81 2.24 -7.78
N GLU A 16 18.90 2.50 -8.49
CA GLU A 16 20.12 3.12 -7.96
C GLU A 16 19.85 4.53 -7.39
N HIS A 17 18.92 5.26 -8.04
CA HIS A 17 18.49 6.60 -7.63
C HIS A 17 16.98 6.60 -7.38
N HIS A 18 16.55 5.83 -6.38
CA HIS A 18 15.14 5.80 -5.99
C HIS A 18 14.75 7.11 -5.31
N LYS A 19 13.52 7.54 -5.59
CA LYS A 19 12.89 8.66 -4.87
C LYS A 19 12.04 8.14 -3.72
N PRO A 20 11.77 8.97 -2.69
CA PRO A 20 10.73 8.67 -1.72
C PRO A 20 9.44 8.19 -2.40
N LEU A 21 8.82 7.15 -1.86
CA LEU A 21 7.66 6.52 -2.48
C LEU A 21 6.36 6.91 -1.77
N ILE A 22 5.36 7.27 -2.54
CA ILE A 22 3.99 7.46 -2.07
C ILE A 22 3.13 6.30 -2.58
N LEU A 23 2.57 5.50 -1.68
CA LEU A 23 1.57 4.50 -2.02
C LEU A 23 0.17 5.08 -1.78
N ASN A 24 -0.50 5.49 -2.85
CA ASN A 24 -1.85 6.00 -2.81
C ASN A 24 -2.87 4.89 -3.08
N GLY A 25 -4.06 5.03 -2.55
CA GLY A 25 -5.16 4.09 -2.80
C GLY A 25 -6.31 4.30 -1.81
N VAL A 26 -7.49 3.81 -2.17
CA VAL A 26 -8.68 3.94 -1.32
C VAL A 26 -8.48 3.32 0.07
N ARG A 27 -9.30 3.71 1.04
CA ARG A 27 -9.32 3.06 2.36
C ARG A 27 -9.54 1.56 2.22
N GLN A 28 -8.99 0.78 3.16
CA GLN A 28 -9.16 -0.68 3.26
C GLN A 28 -8.68 -1.50 2.03
N CYS A 29 -8.03 -0.89 1.02
CA CYS A 29 -7.45 -1.62 -0.11
C CYS A 29 -6.15 -2.38 0.22
N GLY A 30 -5.65 -2.29 1.48
CA GLY A 30 -4.53 -3.09 1.98
C GLY A 30 -3.16 -2.42 1.90
N LYS A 31 -3.07 -1.08 1.80
CA LYS A 31 -1.80 -0.32 1.75
C LYS A 31 -0.86 -0.68 2.90
N THR A 32 -1.33 -0.52 4.13
CA THR A 32 -0.57 -0.80 5.35
C THR A 32 -0.07 -2.25 5.38
N TYR A 33 -0.93 -3.21 5.01
CA TYR A 33 -0.56 -4.62 4.97
C TYR A 33 0.57 -4.89 3.97
N VAL A 34 0.42 -4.42 2.73
CA VAL A 34 1.41 -4.65 1.67
C VAL A 34 2.76 -4.04 2.02
N LEU A 35 2.78 -2.81 2.55
CA LEU A 35 4.02 -2.12 2.90
C LEU A 35 4.70 -2.73 4.13
N LYS A 36 3.94 -3.18 5.13
CA LYS A 36 4.51 -3.92 6.27
C LYS A 36 5.11 -5.26 5.85
N GLU A 37 4.44 -6.00 4.98
CA GLU A 37 4.99 -7.25 4.43
C GLU A 37 6.24 -6.98 3.59
N PHE A 38 6.20 -5.96 2.74
CA PHE A 38 7.35 -5.55 1.93
C PHE A 38 8.55 -5.16 2.82
N GLY A 39 8.33 -4.35 3.85
CA GLY A 39 9.39 -3.97 4.78
C GLY A 39 10.00 -5.15 5.53
N ARG A 40 9.16 -6.12 5.94
CA ARG A 40 9.64 -7.32 6.66
C ARG A 40 10.38 -8.33 5.79
N GLN A 41 10.01 -8.43 4.51
CA GLN A 41 10.57 -9.44 3.59
C GLN A 41 11.80 -8.93 2.87
N GLU A 42 11.85 -7.62 2.59
CA GLU A 42 12.83 -7.04 1.68
C GLU A 42 13.89 -6.19 2.37
N PHE A 43 13.73 -5.87 3.66
CA PHE A 43 14.66 -5.06 4.44
C PHE A 43 15.05 -5.80 5.73
N ASP A 44 16.21 -5.44 6.29
CA ASP A 44 16.68 -5.99 7.56
C ASP A 44 15.80 -5.51 8.73
N SER A 45 15.23 -4.31 8.61
CA SER A 45 14.36 -3.71 9.62
C SER A 45 13.29 -2.79 9.01
N LEU A 46 12.23 -2.55 9.79
CA LEU A 46 11.11 -1.69 9.42
C LEU A 46 10.84 -0.66 10.53
N ALA A 47 11.11 0.61 10.24
CA ALA A 47 10.73 1.74 11.09
C ALA A 47 9.32 2.20 10.70
N TYR A 48 8.30 1.65 11.38
CA TYR A 48 6.89 1.94 11.12
C TYR A 48 6.35 2.99 12.08
N VAL A 49 5.74 4.03 11.51
CA VAL A 49 5.06 5.10 12.26
C VAL A 49 3.69 5.35 11.67
N SER A 50 2.65 5.30 12.51
CA SER A 50 1.35 5.85 12.16
C SER A 50 1.35 7.36 12.44
N CYS A 51 0.98 8.15 11.43
CA CYS A 51 0.88 9.60 11.57
C CYS A 51 -0.38 10.03 12.33
N ASP A 52 -1.38 9.15 12.44
CA ASP A 52 -2.61 9.46 13.15
C ASP A 52 -2.34 9.56 14.65
N ARG A 53 -2.76 10.71 15.24
CA ARG A 53 -2.67 11.00 16.71
C ARG A 53 -1.28 10.87 17.33
N ASN A 54 -0.20 11.00 16.54
CA ASN A 54 1.16 10.89 17.02
C ASN A 54 1.74 12.27 17.39
N VAL A 55 1.67 12.61 18.68
CA VAL A 55 2.11 13.92 19.19
C VAL A 55 3.61 14.18 19.04
N ASN A 56 4.44 13.12 18.93
CA ASN A 56 5.89 13.27 18.82
C ASN A 56 6.33 13.76 17.44
N LEU A 57 5.50 13.54 16.41
CA LEU A 57 5.84 13.95 15.04
C LEU A 57 6.01 15.47 14.93
N GLN A 58 5.20 16.25 15.65
CA GLN A 58 5.32 17.71 15.65
C GLN A 58 6.73 18.16 16.09
N ALA A 59 7.29 17.52 17.11
CA ALA A 59 8.64 17.84 17.60
C ALA A 59 9.73 17.33 16.63
N ILE A 60 9.55 16.14 16.04
CA ILE A 60 10.51 15.52 15.10
C ILE A 60 10.64 16.37 13.84
N TYR A 61 9.54 16.85 13.27
CA TYR A 61 9.49 17.61 12.02
C TYR A 61 9.49 19.13 12.22
N SER A 62 9.73 19.63 13.45
CA SER A 62 9.83 21.07 13.70
C SER A 62 11.13 21.65 13.14
N GLY A 63 11.06 22.87 12.60
CA GLY A 63 12.22 23.62 12.07
C GLY A 63 12.40 23.48 10.57
N ASP A 64 13.63 23.28 10.14
CA ASP A 64 14.09 23.32 8.73
C ASP A 64 14.09 21.98 7.98
N PHE A 65 13.41 20.97 8.52
CA PHE A 65 13.39 19.58 7.97
C PHE A 65 14.80 18.95 7.84
N ASP A 66 15.69 19.19 8.80
CA ASP A 66 16.97 18.48 8.87
C ASP A 66 16.73 16.97 8.92
N VAL A 67 17.15 16.28 7.85
CA VAL A 67 16.89 14.84 7.69
C VAL A 67 17.61 14.02 8.76
N ALA A 68 18.82 14.40 9.18
CA ALA A 68 19.56 13.67 10.23
C ALA A 68 18.80 13.73 11.57
N ARG A 69 18.25 14.88 11.90
CA ARG A 69 17.42 15.08 13.10
C ARG A 69 16.11 14.29 13.00
N ILE A 70 15.45 14.28 11.82
CA ILE A 70 14.24 13.51 11.59
C ILE A 70 14.52 12.01 11.76
N ILE A 71 15.59 11.49 11.18
CA ILE A 71 16.00 10.08 11.30
C ILE A 71 16.25 9.72 12.76
N GLN A 72 16.99 10.55 13.51
CA GLN A 72 17.22 10.34 14.93
C GLN A 72 15.92 10.29 15.72
N GLY A 73 15.00 11.22 15.43
CA GLY A 73 13.68 11.25 16.07
C GLY A 73 12.82 10.04 15.75
N LEU A 74 12.80 9.59 14.48
CA LEU A 74 12.08 8.38 14.05
C LEU A 74 12.70 7.12 14.66
N SER A 75 14.04 7.04 14.76
CA SER A 75 14.71 5.93 15.43
C SER A 75 14.32 5.85 16.91
N ALA A 76 14.34 6.97 17.61
CA ALA A 76 13.92 7.04 19.01
C ALA A 76 12.43 6.68 19.20
N LEU A 77 11.57 7.11 18.28
CA LEU A 77 10.14 6.83 18.31
C LEU A 77 9.80 5.36 18.06
N THR A 78 10.53 4.72 17.13
CA THR A 78 10.24 3.33 16.72
C THR A 78 11.05 2.29 17.48
N GLY A 79 12.14 2.70 18.15
CA GLY A 79 13.11 1.80 18.77
C GLY A 79 13.96 1.01 17.76
N VAL A 80 14.01 1.49 16.50
CA VAL A 80 14.72 0.83 15.39
C VAL A 80 15.87 1.73 14.93
N ASP A 81 17.08 1.17 14.83
CA ASP A 81 18.19 1.86 14.16
C ASP A 81 17.91 1.97 12.67
N ILE A 82 17.78 3.20 12.18
CA ILE A 82 17.52 3.48 10.77
C ILE A 82 18.82 3.51 10.01
N ILE A 83 19.12 2.44 9.29
CA ILE A 83 20.37 2.26 8.54
C ILE A 83 20.09 2.42 7.05
N PRO A 84 20.88 3.27 6.31
CA PRO A 84 20.73 3.44 4.87
C PRO A 84 20.74 2.10 4.12
N GLY A 85 19.84 1.93 3.18
CA GLY A 85 19.71 0.73 2.35
C GLY A 85 19.21 -0.54 3.06
N LYS A 86 19.18 -0.56 4.41
CA LYS A 86 18.79 -1.73 5.21
C LYS A 86 17.45 -1.59 5.91
N THR A 87 17.08 -0.36 6.26
CA THR A 87 15.81 -0.07 6.95
C THR A 87 14.81 0.57 6.01
N LEU A 88 13.59 0.06 5.97
CA LEU A 88 12.47 0.77 5.35
C LEU A 88 11.83 1.70 6.39
N ILE A 89 11.80 2.99 6.10
CA ILE A 89 11.00 3.97 6.85
C ILE A 89 9.60 3.97 6.27
N PHE A 90 8.59 3.66 7.07
CA PHE A 90 7.20 3.65 6.63
C PHE A 90 6.33 4.56 7.49
N LEU A 91 5.85 5.67 6.88
CA LEU A 91 4.89 6.59 7.50
C LEU A 91 3.49 6.30 6.95
N ASP A 92 2.61 5.83 7.82
CA ASP A 92 1.23 5.47 7.47
C ASP A 92 0.26 6.59 7.86
N GLU A 93 -0.88 6.67 7.14
CA GLU A 93 -1.91 7.70 7.31
C GLU A 93 -1.34 9.13 7.24
N VAL A 94 -0.43 9.36 6.28
CA VAL A 94 0.35 10.60 6.16
C VAL A 94 -0.50 11.87 5.99
N GLN A 95 -1.76 11.74 5.56
CA GLN A 95 -2.69 12.87 5.48
C GLN A 95 -3.03 13.47 6.87
N ALA A 96 -2.83 12.71 7.94
CA ALA A 96 -3.00 13.23 9.32
C ALA A 96 -1.83 14.13 9.76
N PHE A 97 -0.70 14.06 9.03
CA PHE A 97 0.48 14.87 9.33
C PHE A 97 1.17 15.35 8.03
N PRO A 98 0.65 16.41 7.38
CA PRO A 98 1.11 16.85 6.06
C PRO A 98 2.58 17.29 5.98
N GLN A 99 3.19 17.72 7.09
CA GLN A 99 4.62 18.09 7.13
C GLN A 99 5.54 16.90 6.76
N ALA A 100 5.09 15.67 7.01
CA ALA A 100 5.83 14.49 6.58
C ALA A 100 5.90 14.37 5.06
N LEU A 101 4.88 14.83 4.31
CA LEU A 101 4.91 14.88 2.84
C LEU A 101 5.90 15.96 2.35
N GLU A 102 5.93 17.12 2.97
CA GLU A 102 6.86 18.19 2.63
C GLU A 102 8.31 17.75 2.83
N ALA A 103 8.58 17.03 3.92
CA ALA A 103 9.92 16.52 4.24
C ALA A 103 10.46 15.53 3.20
N LEU A 104 9.61 14.85 2.42
CA LEU A 104 10.05 13.92 1.37
C LEU A 104 10.96 14.57 0.32
N LYS A 105 10.81 15.88 0.09
CA LYS A 105 11.71 16.62 -0.79
C LYS A 105 13.15 16.54 -0.28
N TYR A 106 13.35 16.77 1.00
CA TYR A 106 14.69 16.78 1.63
C TYR A 106 15.26 15.38 1.73
N PHE A 107 14.45 14.35 1.97
CA PHE A 107 14.92 12.96 1.82
C PHE A 107 15.41 12.64 0.41
N CYS A 108 14.73 13.15 -0.62
CA CYS A 108 15.16 12.96 -2.01
C CYS A 108 16.47 13.70 -2.36
N GLU A 109 16.68 14.90 -1.81
CA GLU A 109 17.80 15.79 -2.15
C GLU A 109 19.04 15.53 -1.29
N ASP A 110 18.85 15.35 0.03
CA ASP A 110 19.93 15.38 1.02
C ASP A 110 20.27 13.99 1.58
N ALA A 111 19.37 13.00 1.40
CA ALA A 111 19.53 11.67 1.98
C ALA A 111 18.92 10.57 1.06
N PRO A 112 19.31 10.51 -0.23
CA PRO A 112 18.72 9.57 -1.19
C PRO A 112 19.01 8.09 -0.89
N GLU A 113 19.96 7.81 0.01
CA GLU A 113 20.31 6.46 0.44
C GLU A 113 19.29 5.82 1.37
N TYR A 114 18.32 6.59 1.93
CA TYR A 114 17.28 6.07 2.81
C TYR A 114 16.04 5.70 2.02
N HIS A 115 15.55 4.49 2.23
CA HIS A 115 14.28 4.04 1.67
C HIS A 115 13.12 4.52 2.55
N ILE A 116 12.38 5.49 2.07
CA ILE A 116 11.20 6.01 2.74
C ILE A 116 9.96 5.83 1.88
N VAL A 117 8.90 5.28 2.48
CA VAL A 117 7.58 5.13 1.86
C VAL A 117 6.52 5.73 2.75
N VAL A 118 5.57 6.40 2.15
CA VAL A 118 4.40 6.94 2.85
C VAL A 118 3.12 6.37 2.24
N ALA A 119 2.12 6.15 3.08
CA ALA A 119 0.80 5.73 2.63
C ALA A 119 -0.30 6.67 3.16
N GLY A 120 -1.33 6.87 2.35
CA GLY A 120 -2.52 7.62 2.72
C GLY A 120 -3.71 7.32 1.83
N SER A 121 -4.92 7.48 2.36
CA SER A 121 -6.16 7.14 1.67
C SER A 121 -6.78 8.32 0.92
N LEU A 122 -6.53 9.55 1.35
CA LEU A 122 -7.15 10.77 0.85
C LEU A 122 -6.10 11.81 0.41
N LEU A 123 -4.95 11.33 -0.10
CA LEU A 123 -3.85 12.23 -0.52
C LEU A 123 -4.30 13.29 -1.53
N GLY A 124 -5.28 12.97 -2.39
CA GLY A 124 -5.86 13.94 -3.32
C GLY A 124 -6.59 15.10 -2.63
N VAL A 125 -7.22 14.87 -1.50
CA VAL A 125 -7.94 15.90 -0.72
C VAL A 125 -6.96 16.72 0.14
N ALA A 126 -5.97 16.06 0.74
CA ALA A 126 -4.93 16.72 1.53
C ALA A 126 -4.07 17.67 0.67
N LEU A 127 -3.88 17.36 -0.61
CA LEU A 127 -3.15 18.21 -1.56
C LEU A 127 -3.86 19.54 -1.85
N HIS A 128 -5.18 19.63 -1.63
CA HIS A 128 -5.93 20.88 -1.77
C HIS A 128 -5.91 21.75 -0.50
N ALA A 129 -5.37 21.26 0.60
CA ALA A 129 -5.31 21.97 1.89
C ALA A 129 -4.09 22.91 2.04
N GLY A 130 -3.45 23.34 0.96
CA GLY A 130 -2.35 24.30 0.99
C GLY A 130 -0.97 23.73 1.37
N VAL A 131 -0.82 22.40 1.35
CA VAL A 131 0.48 21.73 1.56
C VAL A 131 1.27 21.69 0.26
N SER A 132 2.55 22.04 0.30
CA SER A 132 3.45 21.94 -0.85
C SER A 132 3.74 20.48 -1.18
N PHE A 133 3.15 19.98 -2.27
CA PHE A 133 3.46 18.65 -2.76
C PHE A 133 4.85 18.61 -3.40
N PRO A 134 5.72 17.66 -3.09
CA PRO A 134 7.09 17.59 -3.60
C PRO A 134 7.13 17.09 -5.06
N VAL A 135 6.61 17.89 -5.99
CA VAL A 135 6.53 17.56 -7.42
C VAL A 135 7.92 17.22 -7.97
N GLY A 136 8.02 16.10 -8.66
CA GLY A 136 9.29 15.63 -9.26
C GLY A 136 10.29 15.01 -8.26
N LYS A 137 10.06 15.10 -6.95
CA LYS A 137 10.94 14.59 -5.89
C LYS A 137 10.43 13.29 -5.26
N VAL A 138 9.29 12.80 -5.68
CA VAL A 138 8.67 11.57 -5.20
C VAL A 138 8.23 10.70 -6.38
N GLN A 139 8.18 9.40 -6.14
CA GLN A 139 7.52 8.43 -7.00
C GLN A 139 6.17 8.06 -6.39
N THR A 140 5.14 7.87 -7.22
CA THR A 140 3.80 7.51 -6.75
C THR A 140 3.37 6.20 -7.37
N LEU A 141 2.95 5.25 -6.52
CA LEU A 141 2.26 4.03 -6.92
C LEU A 141 0.80 4.10 -6.46
N ARG A 142 -0.06 3.43 -7.20
CA ARG A 142 -1.48 3.30 -6.84
C ARG A 142 -1.82 1.86 -6.51
N LEU A 143 -2.43 1.68 -5.35
CA LEU A 143 -3.02 0.41 -4.95
C LEU A 143 -4.54 0.49 -5.14
N PHE A 144 -5.05 -0.34 -6.02
CA PHE A 144 -6.48 -0.51 -6.25
C PHE A 144 -7.04 -1.66 -5.40
N PRO A 145 -8.35 -1.79 -5.25
CA PRO A 145 -8.95 -3.07 -4.87
C PRO A 145 -8.43 -4.20 -5.77
N MET A 146 -8.48 -5.43 -5.29
CA MET A 146 -7.97 -6.59 -6.02
C MET A 146 -8.72 -6.74 -7.35
N ASP A 147 -7.97 -6.94 -8.43
CA ASP A 147 -8.52 -7.29 -9.73
C ASP A 147 -8.84 -8.79 -9.80
N PHE A 148 -9.40 -9.23 -10.93
CA PHE A 148 -9.79 -10.63 -11.11
C PHE A 148 -8.62 -11.61 -11.02
N GLU A 149 -7.44 -11.24 -11.50
CA GLU A 149 -6.25 -12.10 -11.42
C GLU A 149 -5.76 -12.22 -9.95
N GLU A 150 -5.75 -11.12 -9.20
CA GLU A 150 -5.43 -11.14 -7.76
C GLU A 150 -6.48 -11.94 -6.97
N PHE A 151 -7.76 -11.87 -7.39
CA PHE A 151 -8.82 -12.71 -6.84
C PHE A 151 -8.57 -14.19 -7.12
N LEU A 152 -8.24 -14.58 -8.35
CA LEU A 152 -7.89 -15.97 -8.68
C LEU A 152 -6.71 -16.48 -7.84
N MET A 153 -5.66 -15.67 -7.68
CA MET A 153 -4.54 -16.01 -6.79
C MET A 153 -4.99 -16.20 -5.33
N ALA A 154 -5.90 -15.35 -4.84
CA ALA A 154 -6.43 -15.47 -3.49
C ALA A 154 -7.30 -16.72 -3.30
N MET A 155 -7.96 -17.18 -4.36
CA MET A 155 -8.75 -18.43 -4.37
C MET A 155 -7.89 -19.70 -4.57
N GLY A 156 -6.58 -19.58 -4.80
CA GLY A 156 -5.70 -20.72 -5.08
C GLY A 156 -5.77 -21.22 -6.53
N GLU A 157 -6.34 -20.43 -7.45
CA GLU A 157 -6.56 -20.78 -8.85
C GLU A 157 -5.40 -20.31 -9.77
N GLU A 158 -4.15 -20.47 -9.32
CA GLU A 158 -2.96 -20.01 -10.06
C GLU A 158 -2.79 -20.73 -11.41
N GLN A 159 -3.29 -21.97 -11.53
CA GLN A 159 -3.24 -22.69 -12.82
C GLN A 159 -4.22 -22.11 -13.84
N LEU A 160 -5.39 -21.67 -13.38
CA LEU A 160 -6.36 -20.97 -14.23
C LEU A 160 -5.80 -19.63 -14.70
N LEU A 161 -5.08 -18.92 -13.85
CA LEU A 161 -4.40 -17.67 -14.20
C LEU A 161 -3.30 -17.91 -15.25
N LYS A 162 -2.50 -18.96 -15.10
CA LYS A 162 -1.49 -19.35 -16.11
C LYS A 162 -2.13 -19.69 -17.45
N LEU A 163 -3.26 -20.40 -17.44
CA LEU A 163 -4.03 -20.71 -18.64
C LEU A 163 -4.52 -19.43 -19.34
N MET A 164 -5.03 -18.45 -18.59
CA MET A 164 -5.43 -17.16 -19.15
C MET A 164 -4.25 -16.43 -19.83
N HIS A 165 -3.07 -16.48 -19.24
CA HIS A 165 -1.88 -15.83 -19.78
C HIS A 165 -1.22 -16.61 -20.93
N SER A 166 -1.57 -17.87 -21.15
CA SER A 166 -1.05 -18.66 -22.27
C SER A 166 -1.61 -18.24 -23.63
N HIS A 167 -2.76 -17.55 -23.64
CA HIS A 167 -3.53 -17.19 -24.83
C HIS A 167 -3.93 -18.40 -25.70
N ASP A 168 -3.94 -19.60 -25.12
CA ASP A 168 -4.47 -20.81 -25.75
C ASP A 168 -6.00 -20.80 -25.64
N TYR A 169 -6.64 -20.20 -26.63
CA TYR A 169 -8.10 -20.00 -26.63
C TYR A 169 -8.89 -21.31 -26.72
N GLU A 170 -8.33 -22.35 -27.36
CA GLU A 170 -8.97 -23.67 -27.47
C GLU A 170 -9.01 -24.31 -26.07
N LEU A 171 -7.88 -24.33 -25.38
CA LEU A 171 -7.80 -24.85 -24.01
C LEU A 171 -8.61 -23.98 -23.03
N MET A 172 -8.58 -22.66 -23.16
CA MET A 172 -9.42 -21.75 -22.36
C MET A 172 -10.90 -22.04 -22.53
N ASN A 173 -11.35 -22.40 -23.76
CA ASN A 173 -12.74 -22.75 -24.01
C ASN A 173 -13.14 -24.05 -23.30
N ALA A 174 -12.25 -25.02 -23.15
CA ALA A 174 -12.50 -26.23 -22.37
C ALA A 174 -12.75 -25.94 -20.88
N PHE A 175 -12.19 -24.84 -20.35
CA PHE A 175 -12.36 -24.41 -18.96
C PHE A 175 -13.28 -23.20 -18.79
N HIS A 176 -14.03 -22.80 -19.82
CA HIS A 176 -14.80 -21.56 -19.80
C HIS A 176 -15.85 -21.52 -18.68
N GLU A 177 -16.51 -22.62 -18.36
CA GLU A 177 -17.50 -22.66 -17.29
C GLU A 177 -16.84 -22.39 -15.93
N LYS A 178 -15.66 -22.98 -15.65
CA LYS A 178 -14.92 -22.71 -14.43
C LYS A 178 -14.48 -21.24 -14.35
N LEU A 179 -13.97 -20.68 -15.45
CA LEU A 179 -13.60 -19.25 -15.52
C LEU A 179 -14.80 -18.34 -15.30
N LYS A 180 -15.93 -18.68 -15.89
CA LYS A 180 -17.20 -17.94 -15.75
C LYS A 180 -17.71 -17.98 -14.30
N ASP A 181 -17.63 -19.13 -13.64
CA ASP A 181 -18.04 -19.26 -12.25
C ASP A 181 -17.12 -18.48 -11.30
N MET A 182 -15.80 -18.48 -11.54
CA MET A 182 -14.85 -17.63 -10.79
C MET A 182 -15.15 -16.14 -11.02
N LEU A 183 -15.46 -15.74 -12.25
CA LEU A 183 -15.83 -14.36 -12.56
C LEU A 183 -17.12 -13.93 -11.89
N ARG A 184 -18.15 -14.80 -11.84
CA ARG A 184 -19.40 -14.56 -11.10
C ARG A 184 -19.17 -14.39 -9.61
N GLN A 185 -18.30 -15.24 -9.02
CA GLN A 185 -17.87 -15.08 -7.63
C GLN A 185 -17.20 -13.74 -7.40
N TYR A 186 -16.27 -13.34 -8.29
CA TYR A 186 -15.61 -12.05 -8.20
C TYR A 186 -16.59 -10.86 -8.29
N TYR A 187 -17.57 -10.92 -9.18
CA TYR A 187 -18.61 -9.89 -9.27
C TYR A 187 -19.46 -9.78 -7.99
N TYR A 188 -19.68 -10.88 -7.30
CA TYR A 188 -20.42 -10.87 -6.04
C TYR A 188 -19.56 -10.40 -4.87
N VAL A 189 -18.31 -10.88 -4.77
CA VAL A 189 -17.38 -10.62 -3.66
C VAL A 189 -16.75 -9.24 -3.78
N GLY A 190 -16.42 -8.83 -5.00
CA GLY A 190 -15.65 -7.62 -5.28
C GLY A 190 -14.17 -7.79 -4.99
N GLY A 191 -13.43 -6.67 -5.03
CA GLY A 191 -11.99 -6.64 -4.89
C GLY A 191 -11.46 -6.13 -3.54
N MET A 192 -12.31 -5.89 -2.54
CA MET A 192 -11.83 -5.42 -1.24
C MET A 192 -11.13 -6.57 -0.50
N PRO A 193 -9.83 -6.41 -0.10
CA PRO A 193 -9.00 -7.52 0.38
C PRO A 193 -9.58 -8.26 1.58
N GLU A 194 -10.24 -7.56 2.50
CA GLU A 194 -10.88 -8.16 3.67
C GLU A 194 -12.04 -9.07 3.25
N VAL A 195 -12.88 -8.62 2.31
CA VAL A 195 -14.00 -9.39 1.78
C VAL A 195 -13.51 -10.61 1.02
N VAL A 196 -12.49 -10.43 0.16
CA VAL A 196 -11.87 -11.52 -0.61
C VAL A 196 -11.26 -12.56 0.33
N LYS A 197 -10.56 -12.14 1.39
CA LYS A 197 -9.97 -13.01 2.39
C LYS A 197 -11.04 -13.84 3.11
N ALA A 198 -12.08 -13.20 3.62
CA ALA A 198 -13.16 -13.87 4.32
C ALA A 198 -13.87 -14.89 3.42
N PHE A 199 -14.08 -14.56 2.15
CA PHE A 199 -14.65 -15.48 1.17
C PHE A 199 -13.70 -16.64 0.84
N ALA A 200 -12.40 -16.39 0.70
CA ALA A 200 -11.42 -17.44 0.45
C ALA A 200 -11.38 -18.50 1.57
N GLU A 201 -11.48 -18.04 2.82
CA GLU A 201 -11.42 -18.90 4.01
C GLU A 201 -12.71 -19.68 4.24
N ASN A 202 -13.86 -19.04 4.12
CA ASN A 202 -15.13 -19.58 4.64
C ASN A 202 -16.17 -19.87 3.54
N LYS A 203 -16.08 -19.26 2.36
CA LYS A 203 -17.08 -19.33 1.26
C LYS A 203 -18.51 -18.91 1.67
N LEU A 204 -18.63 -18.13 2.76
CA LEU A 204 -19.94 -17.73 3.32
C LEU A 204 -20.42 -16.41 2.72
N LEU A 205 -21.45 -16.46 1.87
CA LEU A 205 -22.01 -15.29 1.18
C LEU A 205 -22.61 -14.25 2.13
N ASN A 206 -23.20 -14.69 3.25
CA ASN A 206 -23.78 -13.79 4.26
C ASN A 206 -22.68 -12.94 4.92
N GLN A 207 -21.52 -13.54 5.21
CA GLN A 207 -20.38 -12.82 5.76
C GLN A 207 -19.83 -11.78 4.76
N VAL A 208 -19.75 -12.15 3.49
CA VAL A 208 -19.38 -11.23 2.40
C VAL A 208 -20.27 -9.99 2.40
N ARG A 209 -21.60 -10.15 2.45
CA ARG A 209 -22.56 -9.04 2.47
C ARG A 209 -22.41 -8.17 3.72
N SER A 210 -22.21 -8.77 4.88
CA SER A 210 -22.01 -8.03 6.12
C SER A 210 -20.77 -7.11 6.02
N LEU A 211 -19.62 -7.66 5.58
CA LEU A 211 -18.39 -6.90 5.40
C LEU A 211 -18.53 -5.80 4.33
N GLN A 212 -19.18 -6.10 3.21
CA GLN A 212 -19.45 -5.08 2.18
C GLN A 212 -20.26 -3.90 2.72
N ASN A 213 -21.33 -4.19 3.49
CA ASN A 213 -22.16 -3.15 4.09
C ASN A 213 -21.38 -2.33 5.13
N GLU A 214 -20.52 -2.96 5.94
CA GLU A 214 -19.65 -2.27 6.88
C GLU A 214 -18.68 -1.32 6.17
N ILE A 215 -18.03 -1.79 5.10
CA ILE A 215 -17.14 -0.97 4.28
C ILE A 215 -17.90 0.23 3.69
N LEU A 216 -19.09 0.02 3.14
CA LEU A 216 -19.92 1.09 2.57
C LEU A 216 -20.34 2.12 3.65
N SER A 217 -20.71 1.66 4.85
CA SER A 217 -21.04 2.54 5.96
C SER A 217 -19.83 3.39 6.39
N ASN A 218 -18.64 2.78 6.45
CA ASN A 218 -17.40 3.50 6.77
C ASN A 218 -17.07 4.57 5.71
N TYR A 219 -17.28 4.26 4.43
CA TYR A 219 -17.11 5.25 3.36
C TYR A 219 -18.13 6.39 3.43
N ALA A 220 -19.39 6.08 3.75
CA ALA A 220 -20.45 7.09 3.89
C ALA A 220 -20.17 8.07 5.07
N SER A 221 -19.45 7.65 6.08
CA SER A 221 -19.07 8.50 7.21
C SER A 221 -17.87 9.43 6.91
N ASP A 222 -17.19 9.24 5.79
CA ASP A 222 -16.05 10.06 5.35
C ASP A 222 -16.47 11.29 4.53
N PHE A 223 -17.74 11.38 4.14
CA PHE A 223 -18.35 12.46 3.37
C PHE A 223 -19.45 13.17 4.16
#